data_b5b00b19e89ff6809c281bed2e2382df
#
_entry.id   b5b00b19e89ff6809c281bed2e2382df
#
_cell.length_a   1.000
_cell.length_b   1.000
_cell.length_c   1.000
_cell.angle_alpha   90.00
_cell.angle_beta   90.00
_cell.angle_gamma   90.00
#
_symmetry.space_group_name_H-M   'P 1'
#
loop_
_entity.id
_entity.type
_entity.pdbx_description
1 polymer ?
#
loop_
_entity_poly.entity_id
_entity_poly.type
_entity_poly.pdbx_seq_one_letter_code
_entity_poly.pdbx_strand_id
1 'polypeptide(L)'
;MEKLTTLTGVGVPLRRSNVDTDQIIPAVFLKRVTKSGFDDALFYAWRRDPNFVLNKPEYAGKGQILVAGPEFGIGSSREHAVWALHDYGFRVVIAPSFADIFYGNTAKNGVLAAIMPQESVELLWKLLEEEPGREMTVSLETRTVTCGDVTLPFEVNDYVRWRLMNGYDDIDLTLQHEDDIAAYEKMRAEKFPFKPKTIPAKHWAEERSESAREPEDADWTGPLALCLIEIIGSLASHQTKVSLALASETFYV
;
A
#
# COMPACT_ATOMS: atom_id res chain seq x y z
N MET A 1 17.41 2.36 -4.83
CA MET A 1 16.95 2.04 -3.45
C MET A 1 18.08 1.50 -2.58
N GLU A 2 17.88 1.34 -1.25
CA GLU A 2 18.91 0.77 -0.37
C GLU A 2 19.09 -0.73 -0.63
N LYS A 3 20.37 -1.19 -0.64
CA LYS A 3 20.69 -2.61 -0.84
C LYS A 3 20.26 -3.44 0.35
N LEU A 4 19.70 -4.63 0.07
CA LEU A 4 19.30 -5.60 1.07
C LEU A 4 20.02 -6.93 0.78
N THR A 5 21.05 -7.25 1.53
CA THR A 5 21.76 -8.54 1.45
C THR A 5 21.47 -9.41 2.66
N THR A 6 21.67 -8.84 3.84
CA THR A 6 21.37 -9.45 5.13
C THR A 6 20.77 -8.39 6.04
N LEU A 7 19.70 -8.75 6.74
CA LEU A 7 19.04 -7.89 7.72
C LEU A 7 18.94 -8.63 9.03
N THR A 8 19.41 -8.02 10.11
CA THR A 8 19.14 -8.45 11.48
C THR A 8 18.27 -7.41 12.16
N GLY A 9 17.16 -7.82 12.73
CA GLY A 9 16.23 -6.92 13.38
C GLY A 9 15.10 -7.65 14.08
N VAL A 10 14.30 -6.88 14.82
CA VAL A 10 13.21 -7.43 15.65
C VAL A 10 12.12 -8.04 14.77
N GLY A 11 11.82 -9.32 15.02
CA GLY A 11 10.72 -10.06 14.43
C GLY A 11 9.38 -9.71 15.10
N VAL A 12 8.35 -9.45 14.30
CA VAL A 12 7.00 -9.12 14.79
C VAL A 12 6.01 -10.20 14.37
N PRO A 13 5.41 -10.96 15.31
CA PRO A 13 4.43 -12.01 14.98
C PRO A 13 3.04 -11.38 14.73
N LEU A 14 2.63 -11.31 13.47
CA LEU A 14 1.28 -10.92 13.08
C LEU A 14 0.46 -12.18 12.75
N ARG A 15 -0.19 -12.78 13.75
CA ARG A 15 -1.05 -13.98 13.57
C ARG A 15 -2.38 -13.63 12.89
N ARG A 16 -2.30 -13.15 11.66
CA ARG A 16 -3.47 -12.82 10.82
C ARG A 16 -3.25 -13.35 9.41
N SER A 17 -4.30 -13.97 8.88
CA SER A 17 -4.39 -14.43 7.49
C SER A 17 -5.33 -13.53 6.71
N ASN A 18 -5.28 -13.60 5.38
CA ASN A 18 -6.14 -12.83 4.48
C ASN A 18 -6.08 -11.31 4.78
N VAL A 19 -4.87 -10.82 5.01
CA VAL A 19 -4.65 -9.40 5.29
C VAL A 19 -4.76 -8.62 4.00
N ASP A 20 -5.82 -7.82 3.89
CA ASP A 20 -6.04 -6.99 2.70
C ASP A 20 -5.34 -5.63 2.79
N THR A 21 -5.20 -4.97 1.63
CA THR A 21 -4.53 -3.68 1.54
C THR A 21 -5.25 -2.54 2.24
N ASP A 22 -6.59 -2.63 2.47
CA ASP A 22 -7.34 -1.66 3.28
C ASP A 22 -7.06 -1.83 4.79
N GLN A 23 -6.76 -3.06 5.22
CA GLN A 23 -6.32 -3.33 6.58
C GLN A 23 -4.88 -2.86 6.81
N ILE A 24 -4.00 -2.99 5.79
CA ILE A 24 -2.64 -2.47 5.86
C ILE A 24 -2.66 -0.95 5.87
N ILE A 25 -3.37 -0.32 4.93
CA ILE A 25 -3.53 1.13 4.83
C ILE A 25 -4.94 1.50 4.38
N PRO A 26 -5.76 2.15 5.25
CA PRO A 26 -7.10 2.60 4.89
C PRO A 26 -7.12 3.60 3.75
N ALA A 27 -8.14 3.55 2.90
CA ALA A 27 -8.29 4.38 1.71
C ALA A 27 -8.20 5.90 1.97
N VAL A 28 -8.52 6.36 3.18
CA VAL A 28 -8.44 7.78 3.56
C VAL A 28 -7.02 8.36 3.41
N PHE A 29 -5.98 7.54 3.60
CA PHE A 29 -4.59 7.95 3.49
C PHE A 29 -4.07 8.02 2.05
N LEU A 30 -4.77 7.41 1.08
CA LEU A 30 -4.38 7.42 -0.34
C LEU A 30 -4.48 8.81 -1.00
N LYS A 31 -5.07 9.78 -0.30
CA LYS A 31 -5.12 11.18 -0.75
C LYS A 31 -3.79 11.94 -0.57
N ARG A 32 -2.83 11.37 0.16
CA ARG A 32 -1.50 11.97 0.34
C ARG A 32 -0.72 11.91 -0.97
N VAL A 33 -0.10 13.01 -1.34
CA VAL A 33 0.63 13.15 -2.62
C VAL A 33 2.10 12.68 -2.50
N THR A 34 2.63 12.60 -1.28
CA THR A 34 4.00 12.17 -0.99
C THR A 34 4.16 10.65 -1.11
N LYS A 35 5.39 10.18 -1.35
CA LYS A 35 5.75 8.75 -1.30
C LYS A 35 6.25 8.29 0.07
N SER A 36 6.30 9.15 1.06
CA SER A 36 6.80 8.90 2.41
C SER A 36 5.91 9.56 3.46
N GLY A 37 6.04 9.14 4.72
CA GLY A 37 5.24 9.62 5.83
C GLY A 37 3.95 8.84 6.00
N PHE A 38 3.97 7.52 5.74
CA PHE A 38 2.83 6.62 5.90
C PHE A 38 2.95 5.68 7.12
N ASP A 39 3.94 5.89 7.97
CA ASP A 39 4.17 5.13 9.21
C ASP A 39 2.98 5.20 10.17
N ASP A 40 2.29 6.34 10.24
CA ASP A 40 1.08 6.54 11.03
C ASP A 40 -0.14 5.80 10.47
N ALA A 41 -0.14 5.53 9.16
CA ALA A 41 -1.23 4.88 8.45
C ALA A 41 -1.18 3.35 8.52
N LEU A 42 0.00 2.76 8.81
CA LEU A 42 0.18 1.32 8.86
C LEU A 42 -0.74 0.68 9.92
N PHE A 43 -1.56 -0.29 9.49
CA PHE A 43 -2.52 -0.99 10.35
C PHE A 43 -3.35 -0.04 11.23
N TYR A 44 -3.71 1.12 10.70
CA TYR A 44 -4.33 2.21 11.45
C TYR A 44 -5.57 1.77 12.27
N ALA A 45 -6.43 0.93 11.70
CA ALA A 45 -7.61 0.44 12.40
C ALA A 45 -7.23 -0.50 13.56
N TRP A 46 -6.26 -1.39 13.35
CA TRP A 46 -5.83 -2.35 14.37
C TRP A 46 -5.00 -1.70 15.48
N ARG A 47 -4.23 -0.67 15.16
CA ARG A 47 -3.44 0.09 16.15
C ARG A 47 -4.28 0.90 17.13
N ARG A 48 -5.59 0.98 16.94
CA ARG A 48 -6.51 1.52 17.95
C ARG A 48 -6.77 0.56 19.11
N ASP A 49 -6.55 -0.75 18.90
CA ASP A 49 -6.59 -1.74 19.97
C ASP A 49 -5.28 -1.70 20.77
N PRO A 50 -5.30 -1.36 22.07
CA PRO A 50 -4.09 -1.35 22.90
C PRO A 50 -3.33 -2.68 22.94
N ASN A 51 -4.02 -3.81 22.69
CA ASN A 51 -3.44 -5.15 22.69
C ASN A 51 -2.82 -5.53 21.34
N PHE A 52 -2.97 -4.69 20.32
CA PHE A 52 -2.38 -4.98 19.01
C PHE A 52 -0.85 -5.09 19.09
N VAL A 53 -0.29 -6.08 18.40
CA VAL A 53 1.14 -6.42 18.51
C VAL A 53 2.08 -5.22 18.35
N LEU A 54 1.83 -4.31 17.39
CA LEU A 54 2.67 -3.13 17.16
C LEU A 54 2.55 -2.04 18.23
N ASN A 55 1.59 -2.14 19.15
CA ASN A 55 1.46 -1.21 20.27
C ASN A 55 2.24 -1.67 21.52
N LYS A 56 2.73 -2.92 21.51
CA LYS A 56 3.53 -3.44 22.62
C LYS A 56 4.94 -2.84 22.61
N PRO A 57 5.51 -2.48 23.78
CA PRO A 57 6.82 -1.82 23.88
C PRO A 57 7.98 -2.58 23.23
N GLU A 58 7.87 -3.90 23.14
CA GLU A 58 8.87 -4.77 22.55
C GLU A 58 8.98 -4.59 21.04
N TYR A 59 7.87 -4.19 20.38
CA TYR A 59 7.76 -4.10 18.92
C TYR A 59 7.58 -2.67 18.40
N ALA A 60 6.99 -1.76 19.21
CA ALA A 60 6.66 -0.41 18.79
C ALA A 60 7.89 0.37 18.30
N GLY A 61 7.92 0.73 17.02
CA GLY A 61 9.02 1.46 16.38
C GLY A 61 10.34 0.67 16.26
N LYS A 62 10.35 -0.63 16.56
CA LYS A 62 11.54 -1.49 16.52
C LYS A 62 11.43 -2.61 15.50
N GLY A 63 10.21 -2.97 15.11
CA GLY A 63 9.95 -4.08 14.20
C GLY A 63 10.52 -3.82 12.82
N GLN A 64 11.36 -4.74 12.33
CA GLN A 64 11.96 -4.69 10.99
C GLN A 64 11.55 -5.89 10.12
N ILE A 65 11.14 -6.98 10.75
CA ILE A 65 10.74 -8.22 10.09
C ILE A 65 9.32 -8.57 10.54
N LEU A 66 8.37 -8.56 9.62
CA LEU A 66 6.97 -8.91 9.88
C LEU A 66 6.74 -10.37 9.52
N VAL A 67 6.22 -11.18 10.44
CA VAL A 67 5.87 -12.59 10.20
C VAL A 67 4.34 -12.70 10.21
N ALA A 68 3.74 -12.85 9.03
CA ALA A 68 2.30 -12.85 8.81
C ALA A 68 1.77 -14.22 8.37
N GLY A 69 0.45 -14.39 8.40
CA GLY A 69 -0.23 -15.59 7.88
C GLY A 69 -0.41 -15.57 6.36
N PRO A 70 -1.02 -16.62 5.80
CA PRO A 70 -1.24 -16.76 4.36
C PRO A 70 -2.13 -15.65 3.81
N GLU A 71 -2.05 -15.46 2.48
CA GLU A 71 -2.83 -14.49 1.71
C GLU A 71 -2.60 -13.04 2.19
N PHE A 72 -1.31 -12.65 2.32
CA PHE A 72 -0.95 -11.30 2.72
C PHE A 72 -0.96 -10.34 1.53
N GLY A 73 -1.59 -9.16 1.70
CA GLY A 73 -1.64 -8.11 0.69
C GLY A 73 -2.72 -8.31 -0.38
N ILE A 74 -3.76 -9.10 -0.10
CA ILE A 74 -4.92 -9.28 -0.99
C ILE A 74 -5.73 -7.98 -1.14
N GLY A 75 -6.67 -7.98 -2.06
CA GLY A 75 -7.56 -6.84 -2.32
C GLY A 75 -7.05 -5.91 -3.39
N SER A 76 -7.29 -4.60 -3.23
CA SER A 76 -6.96 -3.60 -4.24
C SER A 76 -5.46 -3.42 -4.43
N SER A 77 -5.03 -3.18 -5.68
CA SER A 77 -3.63 -2.86 -5.98
C SER A 77 -3.25 -1.49 -5.39
N ARG A 78 -2.55 -1.50 -4.26
CA ARG A 78 -2.11 -0.27 -3.57
C ARG A 78 -0.64 -0.34 -3.21
N GLU A 79 0.16 0.38 -3.96
CA GLU A 79 1.60 0.52 -3.66
C GLU A 79 1.83 1.20 -2.29
N HIS A 80 0.90 2.07 -1.87
CA HIS A 80 0.88 2.72 -0.56
C HIS A 80 0.94 1.72 0.61
N ALA A 81 0.41 0.50 0.45
CA ALA A 81 0.49 -0.53 1.47
C ALA A 81 1.95 -0.95 1.74
N VAL A 82 2.77 -1.00 0.68
CA VAL A 82 4.20 -1.28 0.79
C VAL A 82 4.95 -0.07 1.36
N TRP A 83 4.59 1.15 0.95
CA TRP A 83 5.17 2.38 1.51
C TRP A 83 4.92 2.47 3.01
N ALA A 84 3.71 2.17 3.48
CA ALA A 84 3.38 2.18 4.90
C ALA A 84 4.21 1.17 5.71
N LEU A 85 4.44 -0.03 5.18
CA LEU A 85 5.32 -1.03 5.79
C LEU A 85 6.78 -0.52 5.85
N HIS A 86 7.28 -0.01 4.73
CA HIS A 86 8.64 0.49 4.62
C HIS A 86 8.88 1.69 5.55
N ASP A 87 7.99 2.68 5.55
CA ASP A 87 8.10 3.90 6.36
C ASP A 87 8.02 3.59 7.86
N TYR A 88 7.24 2.56 8.25
CA TYR A 88 7.19 2.10 9.63
C TYR A 88 8.49 1.42 10.07
N GLY A 89 9.31 0.94 9.13
CA GLY A 89 10.59 0.29 9.37
C GLY A 89 10.67 -1.17 8.92
N PHE A 90 9.59 -1.75 8.39
CA PHE A 90 9.61 -3.11 7.88
C PHE A 90 10.37 -3.20 6.55
N ARG A 91 11.41 -4.02 6.54
CA ARG A 91 12.21 -4.32 5.34
C ARG A 91 11.97 -5.73 4.82
N VAL A 92 11.40 -6.59 5.65
CA VAL A 92 11.07 -7.99 5.32
C VAL A 92 9.68 -8.31 5.81
N VAL A 93 8.88 -8.94 4.94
CA VAL A 93 7.61 -9.57 5.29
C VAL A 93 7.73 -11.06 4.96
N ILE A 94 7.46 -11.92 5.94
CA ILE A 94 7.46 -13.37 5.80
C ILE A 94 6.01 -13.84 5.86
N ALA A 95 5.58 -14.62 4.87
CA ALA A 95 4.24 -15.21 4.86
C ALA A 95 4.23 -16.49 4.01
N PRO A 96 3.24 -17.39 4.19
CA PRO A 96 3.08 -18.58 3.33
C PRO A 96 2.68 -18.26 1.90
N SER A 97 1.90 -17.20 1.70
CA SER A 97 1.52 -16.71 0.38
C SER A 97 1.25 -15.21 0.39
N PHE A 98 1.42 -14.59 -0.77
CA PHE A 98 1.17 -13.17 -1.02
C PHE A 98 0.27 -13.01 -2.24
N ALA A 99 -0.49 -11.93 -2.28
CA ALA A 99 -1.14 -11.51 -3.52
C ALA A 99 -0.10 -11.05 -4.55
N ASP A 100 -0.25 -11.46 -5.82
CA ASP A 100 0.73 -11.23 -6.89
C ASP A 100 1.13 -9.76 -7.05
N ILE A 101 0.14 -8.86 -7.03
CA ILE A 101 0.39 -7.43 -7.20
C ILE A 101 1.15 -6.86 -5.99
N PHE A 102 0.79 -7.27 -4.78
CA PHE A 102 1.49 -6.87 -3.57
C PHE A 102 2.95 -7.35 -3.59
N TYR A 103 3.17 -8.63 -3.95
CA TYR A 103 4.50 -9.22 -4.12
C TYR A 103 5.36 -8.45 -5.13
N GLY A 104 4.78 -8.08 -6.28
CA GLY A 104 5.46 -7.25 -7.28
C GLY A 104 5.83 -5.85 -6.77
N ASN A 105 4.95 -5.24 -5.98
CA ASN A 105 5.17 -3.90 -5.43
C ASN A 105 6.23 -3.90 -4.31
N THR A 106 6.35 -4.97 -3.51
CA THR A 106 7.37 -5.05 -2.45
C THR A 106 8.77 -4.96 -3.03
N ALA A 107 9.05 -5.70 -4.11
CA ALA A 107 10.34 -5.70 -4.79
C ALA A 107 10.74 -4.32 -5.35
N LYS A 108 9.76 -3.53 -5.81
CA LYS A 108 9.98 -2.17 -6.36
C LYS A 108 10.33 -1.15 -5.28
N ASN A 109 9.87 -1.39 -4.06
CA ASN A 109 10.01 -0.45 -2.94
C ASN A 109 11.01 -0.91 -1.87
N GLY A 110 11.88 -1.87 -2.18
CA GLY A 110 12.96 -2.29 -1.29
C GLY A 110 12.51 -3.11 -0.08
N VAL A 111 11.35 -3.74 -0.14
CA VAL A 111 10.84 -4.67 0.86
C VAL A 111 10.94 -6.09 0.32
N LEU A 112 11.50 -7.00 1.09
CA LEU A 112 11.54 -8.43 0.77
C LEU A 112 10.22 -9.09 1.19
N ALA A 113 9.52 -9.73 0.25
CA ALA A 113 8.45 -10.68 0.54
C ALA A 113 9.04 -12.11 0.48
N ALA A 114 9.27 -12.72 1.63
CA ALA A 114 9.85 -14.05 1.76
C ALA A 114 8.75 -15.10 1.92
N ILE A 115 8.67 -16.06 1.00
CA ILE A 115 7.66 -17.13 1.03
C ILE A 115 8.22 -18.30 1.84
N MET A 116 7.47 -18.75 2.84
CA MET A 116 7.85 -19.89 3.69
C MET A 116 6.65 -20.80 3.91
N PRO A 117 6.86 -22.12 4.07
CA PRO A 117 5.79 -23.03 4.45
C PRO A 117 5.07 -22.60 5.75
N GLN A 118 3.76 -22.87 5.84
CA GLN A 118 2.93 -22.49 6.99
C GLN A 118 3.52 -23.00 8.32
N GLU A 119 4.03 -24.23 8.34
CA GLU A 119 4.65 -24.84 9.53
C GLU A 119 5.88 -24.04 10.02
N SER A 120 6.68 -23.53 9.06
CA SER A 120 7.84 -22.68 9.38
C SER A 120 7.40 -21.33 9.95
N VAL A 121 6.34 -20.74 9.41
CA VAL A 121 5.77 -19.49 9.94
C VAL A 121 5.20 -19.68 11.34
N GLU A 122 4.52 -20.78 11.60
CA GLU A 122 3.99 -21.12 12.93
C GLU A 122 5.11 -21.32 13.96
N LEU A 123 6.20 -21.95 13.55
CA LEU A 123 7.39 -22.10 14.40
C LEU A 123 8.01 -20.74 14.72
N LEU A 124 8.15 -19.85 13.72
CA LEU A 124 8.65 -18.50 13.95
C LEU A 124 7.73 -17.71 14.90
N TRP A 125 6.41 -17.78 14.74
CA TRP A 125 5.48 -17.13 15.66
C TRP A 125 5.67 -17.60 17.09
N LYS A 126 5.81 -18.93 17.29
CA LYS A 126 6.04 -19.50 18.62
C LYS A 126 7.31 -18.95 19.24
N LEU A 127 8.43 -18.97 18.52
CA LEU A 127 9.72 -18.46 19.00
C LEU A 127 9.69 -16.95 19.35
N LEU A 128 8.98 -16.16 18.55
CA LEU A 128 8.83 -14.71 18.78
C LEU A 128 7.88 -14.38 19.93
N GLU A 129 6.92 -15.24 20.22
CA GLU A 129 6.00 -15.09 21.36
C GLU A 129 6.62 -15.59 22.68
N GLU A 130 7.49 -16.59 22.62
CA GLU A 130 8.27 -17.05 23.77
C GLU A 130 9.27 -15.99 24.26
N GLU A 131 9.83 -15.21 23.34
CA GLU A 131 10.75 -14.11 23.65
C GLU A 131 10.38 -12.86 22.85
N PRO A 132 9.44 -12.02 23.36
CA PRO A 132 9.04 -10.80 22.72
C PRO A 132 10.20 -9.82 22.50
N GLY A 133 10.32 -9.29 21.29
CA GLY A 133 11.43 -8.41 20.89
C GLY A 133 12.68 -9.15 20.40
N ARG A 134 12.61 -10.48 20.25
CA ARG A 134 13.70 -11.28 19.70
C ARG A 134 14.10 -10.81 18.30
N GLU A 135 15.39 -10.72 18.08
CA GLU A 135 15.96 -10.44 16.77
C GLU A 135 15.99 -11.70 15.90
N MET A 136 15.80 -11.47 14.61
CA MET A 136 15.92 -12.48 13.56
C MET A 136 16.92 -11.97 12.52
N THR A 137 17.62 -12.90 11.88
CA THR A 137 18.50 -12.59 10.74
C THR A 137 17.94 -13.20 9.46
N VAL A 138 17.73 -12.38 8.46
CA VAL A 138 17.28 -12.79 7.11
C VAL A 138 18.40 -12.54 6.13
N SER A 139 18.86 -13.59 5.43
CA SER A 139 19.92 -13.50 4.43
C SER A 139 19.38 -13.83 3.03
N LEU A 140 19.47 -12.86 2.12
CA LEU A 140 19.17 -13.05 0.69
C LEU A 140 20.26 -13.87 -0.02
N GLU A 141 21.48 -13.89 0.49
CA GLU A 141 22.58 -14.68 -0.09
C GLU A 141 22.32 -16.18 0.05
N THR A 142 21.98 -16.62 1.26
CA THR A 142 21.70 -18.03 1.59
C THR A 142 20.23 -18.39 1.45
N ARG A 143 19.33 -17.42 1.31
CA ARG A 143 17.86 -17.57 1.32
C ARG A 143 17.38 -18.25 2.61
N THR A 144 17.90 -17.78 3.74
CA THR A 144 17.58 -18.35 5.06
C THR A 144 17.12 -17.26 6.04
N VAL A 145 16.25 -17.69 6.94
CA VAL A 145 15.82 -16.93 8.12
C VAL A 145 16.36 -17.67 9.34
N THR A 146 17.09 -16.97 10.19
CA THR A 146 17.60 -17.50 11.45
C THR A 146 16.92 -16.80 12.62
N CYS A 147 16.35 -17.57 13.55
CA CYS A 147 15.71 -17.09 14.76
C CYS A 147 16.20 -17.95 15.95
N GLY A 148 17.07 -17.39 16.79
CA GLY A 148 17.78 -18.17 17.80
C GLY A 148 18.62 -19.27 17.15
N ASP A 149 18.44 -20.50 17.59
CA ASP A 149 19.16 -21.67 17.07
C ASP A 149 18.51 -22.32 15.84
N VAL A 150 17.38 -21.78 15.38
CA VAL A 150 16.61 -22.30 14.25
C VAL A 150 16.94 -21.53 12.97
N THR A 151 17.33 -22.26 11.92
CA THR A 151 17.55 -21.71 10.57
C THR A 151 16.62 -22.40 9.58
N LEU A 152 15.82 -21.62 8.87
CA LEU A 152 14.78 -22.08 7.94
C LEU A 152 15.00 -21.47 6.56
N PRO A 153 14.83 -22.25 5.47
CA PRO A 153 14.89 -21.69 4.12
C PRO A 153 13.61 -20.93 3.78
N PHE A 154 13.74 -19.93 2.88
CA PHE A 154 12.61 -19.25 2.25
C PHE A 154 12.77 -19.19 0.73
N GLU A 155 11.65 -19.01 0.06
CA GLU A 155 11.62 -18.84 -1.39
C GLU A 155 11.49 -17.36 -1.75
N VAL A 156 12.21 -16.98 -2.81
CA VAL A 156 12.15 -15.66 -3.43
C VAL A 156 12.51 -15.80 -4.90
N ASN A 157 11.83 -15.07 -5.77
CA ASN A 157 12.15 -15.03 -7.19
C ASN A 157 13.58 -14.52 -7.41
N ASP A 158 14.35 -15.16 -8.31
CA ASP A 158 15.77 -14.83 -8.57
C ASP A 158 15.98 -13.39 -9.04
N TYR A 159 15.06 -12.87 -9.87
CA TYR A 159 15.11 -11.50 -10.35
C TYR A 159 14.84 -10.50 -9.19
N VAL A 160 13.86 -10.77 -8.35
CA VAL A 160 13.56 -9.97 -7.16
C VAL A 160 14.76 -9.97 -6.22
N ARG A 161 15.34 -11.13 -5.96
CA ARG A 161 16.55 -11.30 -5.14
C ARG A 161 17.71 -10.46 -5.67
N TRP A 162 18.03 -10.61 -6.97
CA TRP A 162 19.10 -9.85 -7.62
C TRP A 162 18.87 -8.34 -7.51
N ARG A 163 17.65 -7.90 -7.73
CA ARG A 163 17.25 -6.49 -7.67
C ARG A 163 17.44 -5.90 -6.27
N LEU A 164 16.97 -6.59 -5.22
CA LEU A 164 17.10 -6.17 -3.83
C LEU A 164 18.56 -6.14 -3.37
N MET A 165 19.36 -7.16 -3.74
CA MET A 165 20.78 -7.23 -3.40
C MET A 165 21.61 -6.10 -4.04
N ASN A 166 21.25 -5.64 -5.23
CA ASN A 166 21.92 -4.54 -5.91
C ASN A 166 21.32 -3.16 -5.56
N GLY A 167 20.13 -3.11 -4.97
CA GLY A 167 19.45 -1.88 -4.63
C GLY A 167 18.88 -1.13 -5.84
N TYR A 168 18.52 -1.85 -6.91
CA TYR A 168 18.03 -1.23 -8.15
C TYR A 168 16.50 -0.99 -8.10
N ASP A 169 16.10 0.24 -8.33
CA ASP A 169 14.72 0.58 -8.67
C ASP A 169 14.48 0.54 -10.19
N ASP A 170 13.26 0.84 -10.65
CA ASP A 170 12.91 0.78 -12.07
C ASP A 170 13.67 1.83 -12.89
N ILE A 171 14.01 2.97 -12.27
CA ILE A 171 14.80 4.03 -12.92
C ILE A 171 16.26 3.61 -13.03
N ASP A 172 16.84 3.08 -11.96
CA ASP A 172 18.22 2.57 -11.97
C ASP A 172 18.42 1.52 -13.07
N LEU A 173 17.44 0.63 -13.27
CA LEU A 173 17.48 -0.39 -14.33
C LEU A 173 17.44 0.26 -15.73
N THR A 174 16.60 1.27 -15.91
CA THR A 174 16.48 1.99 -17.17
C THR A 174 17.78 2.74 -17.50
N LEU A 175 18.39 3.38 -16.50
CA LEU A 175 19.63 4.14 -16.67
C LEU A 175 20.87 3.27 -16.99
N GLN A 176 20.80 1.95 -16.82
CA GLN A 176 21.84 1.04 -17.33
C GLN A 176 21.93 1.05 -18.87
N HIS A 177 20.91 1.57 -19.56
CA HIS A 177 20.83 1.68 -21.03
C HIS A 177 20.87 3.15 -21.49
N GLU A 178 21.51 4.05 -20.72
CA GLU A 178 21.53 5.49 -21.00
C GLU A 178 22.06 5.81 -22.41
N ASP A 179 23.12 5.14 -22.85
CA ASP A 179 23.72 5.33 -24.17
C ASP A 179 22.74 4.95 -25.30
N ASP A 180 22.03 3.84 -25.15
CA ASP A 180 21.04 3.37 -26.13
C ASP A 180 19.84 4.33 -26.18
N ILE A 181 19.40 4.83 -25.03
CA ILE A 181 18.32 5.82 -24.91
C ILE A 181 18.73 7.12 -25.60
N ALA A 182 19.92 7.64 -25.32
CA ALA A 182 20.43 8.87 -25.92
C ALA A 182 20.58 8.74 -27.45
N ALA A 183 21.07 7.60 -27.94
CA ALA A 183 21.15 7.31 -29.37
C ALA A 183 19.76 7.28 -30.04
N TYR A 184 18.78 6.64 -29.39
CA TYR A 184 17.40 6.60 -29.85
C TYR A 184 16.76 7.99 -29.87
N GLU A 185 16.91 8.77 -28.82
CA GLU A 185 16.36 10.13 -28.71
C GLU A 185 16.90 11.06 -29.81
N LYS A 186 18.21 10.97 -30.08
CA LYS A 186 18.85 11.71 -31.18
C LYS A 186 18.26 11.31 -32.54
N MET A 187 18.19 10.04 -32.82
CA MET A 187 17.61 9.51 -34.07
C MET A 187 16.14 9.92 -34.20
N ARG A 188 15.38 9.84 -33.11
CA ARG A 188 13.96 10.23 -33.11
C ARG A 188 13.76 11.72 -33.35
N ALA A 189 14.58 12.58 -32.73
CA ALA A 189 14.53 14.02 -32.94
C ALA A 189 14.78 14.42 -34.40
N GLU A 190 15.68 13.71 -35.08
CA GLU A 190 15.97 13.91 -36.51
C GLU A 190 14.82 13.45 -37.42
N LYS A 191 14.29 12.24 -37.20
CA LYS A 191 13.23 11.64 -38.05
C LYS A 191 11.83 12.15 -37.75
N PHE A 192 11.54 12.43 -36.49
CA PHE A 192 10.24 12.86 -36.00
C PHE A 192 10.37 14.06 -35.08
N PRO A 193 10.75 15.25 -35.61
CA PRO A 193 10.90 16.44 -34.80
C PRO A 193 9.58 16.76 -34.09
N PHE A 194 9.55 16.62 -32.78
CA PHE A 194 8.43 17.03 -31.97
C PHE A 194 8.33 18.56 -32.02
N LYS A 195 7.34 19.06 -32.76
CA LYS A 195 6.94 20.45 -32.64
C LYS A 195 5.94 20.54 -31.49
N PRO A 196 6.31 21.04 -30.32
CA PRO A 196 5.32 21.29 -29.28
C PRO A 196 4.29 22.23 -29.90
N LYS A 197 3.02 21.85 -29.88
CA LYS A 197 1.94 22.83 -30.09
C LYS A 197 2.11 23.82 -28.94
N THR A 198 2.68 24.97 -29.22
CA THR A 198 2.65 26.11 -28.30
C THR A 198 1.18 26.52 -28.22
N ILE A 199 0.49 25.92 -27.26
CA ILE A 199 -0.84 26.44 -26.87
C ILE A 199 -0.51 27.77 -26.17
N PRO A 200 -0.88 28.90 -26.75
CA PRO A 200 -0.57 30.21 -26.15
C PRO A 200 -1.12 30.20 -24.72
N ALA A 201 -0.35 30.70 -23.75
CA ALA A 201 -0.78 30.78 -22.36
C ALA A 201 -2.16 31.45 -22.17
N LYS A 202 -2.53 32.33 -23.09
CA LYS A 202 -3.87 32.96 -23.17
C LYS A 202 -5.01 31.93 -23.33
N HIS A 203 -4.80 30.84 -24.07
CA HIS A 203 -5.87 29.86 -24.32
C HIS A 203 -6.31 29.16 -23.03
N TRP A 204 -5.37 28.80 -22.15
CA TRP A 204 -5.68 28.24 -20.85
C TRP A 204 -6.34 29.21 -19.87
N ALA A 205 -6.08 30.54 -20.04
CA ALA A 205 -6.71 31.56 -19.22
C ALA A 205 -8.17 31.83 -19.68
N GLU A 206 -8.42 31.76 -20.98
CA GLU A 206 -9.75 31.91 -21.56
C GLU A 206 -10.65 30.70 -21.25
N GLU A 207 -10.16 29.44 -21.41
CA GLU A 207 -10.93 28.25 -21.03
C GLU A 207 -11.28 28.22 -19.55
N ARG A 208 -10.35 28.63 -18.65
CA ARG A 208 -10.65 28.73 -17.22
C ARG A 208 -11.64 29.84 -16.90
N SER A 209 -11.62 30.94 -17.63
CA SER A 209 -12.58 32.03 -17.44
C SER A 209 -13.99 31.67 -17.95
N GLU A 210 -14.09 30.85 -18.99
CA GLU A 210 -15.37 30.32 -19.46
C GLU A 210 -15.93 29.21 -18.59
N SER A 211 -15.08 28.27 -18.11
CA SER A 211 -15.52 27.21 -17.19
C SER A 211 -15.79 27.69 -15.76
N ALA A 212 -15.28 28.87 -15.37
CA ALA A 212 -15.53 29.49 -14.08
C ALA A 212 -16.69 30.51 -14.10
N ARG A 213 -17.31 30.77 -15.24
CA ARG A 213 -18.59 31.47 -15.25
C ARG A 213 -19.65 30.47 -14.82
N GLU A 214 -20.03 30.49 -13.56
CA GLU A 214 -21.32 29.94 -13.16
C GLU A 214 -22.37 30.61 -14.06
N PRO A 215 -23.27 29.84 -14.69
CA PRO A 215 -24.35 30.40 -15.45
C PRO A 215 -25.24 31.18 -14.49
N GLU A 216 -25.10 32.52 -14.48
CA GLU A 216 -25.91 33.45 -13.67
C GLU A 216 -27.42 33.31 -13.96
N ASP A 217 -27.79 32.61 -15.04
CA ASP A 217 -29.18 32.39 -15.48
C ASP A 217 -29.44 30.92 -15.83
N ALA A 218 -28.95 29.96 -15.04
CA ALA A 218 -29.40 28.58 -15.18
C ALA A 218 -30.87 28.48 -14.71
N ASP A 219 -31.77 28.55 -15.69
CA ASP A 219 -33.18 28.24 -15.46
C ASP A 219 -33.32 26.75 -15.06
N TRP A 220 -33.32 26.50 -13.77
CA TRP A 220 -33.48 25.18 -13.15
C TRP A 220 -34.92 24.66 -13.22
N THR A 221 -35.78 25.25 -14.08
CA THR A 221 -37.19 24.81 -14.23
C THR A 221 -37.39 23.72 -15.28
N GLY A 222 -36.32 23.17 -15.83
CA GLY A 222 -36.38 22.06 -16.80
C GLY A 222 -36.81 20.72 -16.21
N PRO A 223 -37.23 19.74 -17.04
CA PRO A 223 -37.75 18.43 -16.61
C PRO A 223 -36.82 17.64 -15.69
N LEU A 224 -35.50 17.87 -15.78
CA LEU A 224 -34.50 17.20 -14.92
C LEU A 224 -34.46 17.76 -13.47
N ALA A 225 -34.78 19.04 -13.30
CA ALA A 225 -34.84 19.66 -11.97
C ALA A 225 -36.06 19.14 -11.18
N LEU A 226 -37.19 18.96 -11.84
CA LEU A 226 -38.37 18.34 -11.23
C LEU A 226 -38.13 16.89 -10.83
N CYS A 227 -37.38 16.13 -11.63
CA CYS A 227 -37.02 14.75 -11.31
C CYS A 227 -36.06 14.65 -10.10
N LEU A 228 -35.13 15.59 -9.94
CA LEU A 228 -34.22 15.68 -8.79
C LEU A 228 -34.97 16.07 -7.50
N ILE A 229 -35.93 16.99 -7.58
CA ILE A 229 -36.76 17.40 -6.43
C ILE A 229 -37.65 16.25 -5.98
N GLU A 230 -38.23 15.46 -6.90
CA GLU A 230 -39.01 14.26 -6.55
C GLU A 230 -38.14 13.15 -5.91
N ILE A 231 -36.91 12.93 -6.40
CA ILE A 231 -35.98 11.95 -5.83
C ILE A 231 -35.55 12.37 -4.42
N ILE A 232 -35.20 13.64 -4.21
CA ILE A 232 -34.82 14.17 -2.89
C ILE A 232 -36.01 14.16 -1.92
N GLY A 233 -37.20 14.49 -2.39
CA GLY A 233 -38.44 14.42 -1.61
C GLY A 233 -38.80 12.98 -1.21
N SER A 234 -38.61 12.01 -2.10
CA SER A 234 -38.81 10.58 -1.83
C SER A 234 -37.80 10.03 -0.82
N LEU A 235 -36.53 10.41 -0.92
CA LEU A 235 -35.47 10.01 0.04
C LEU A 235 -35.71 10.60 1.43
N ALA A 236 -36.12 11.86 1.52
CA ALA A 236 -36.48 12.51 2.80
C ALA A 236 -37.69 11.85 3.47
N SER A 237 -38.71 11.47 2.68
CA SER A 237 -39.89 10.75 3.22
C SER A 237 -39.57 9.31 3.68
N HIS A 238 -38.57 8.66 3.08
CA HIS A 238 -38.10 7.33 3.48
C HIS A 238 -37.30 7.36 4.79
N GLN A 239 -36.42 8.37 4.96
CA GLN A 239 -35.69 8.55 6.22
C GLN A 239 -36.62 8.88 7.39
N THR A 240 -37.68 9.67 7.17
CA THR A 240 -38.65 9.97 8.22
C THR A 240 -39.47 8.75 8.60
N LYS A 241 -39.81 7.89 7.64
CA LYS A 241 -40.55 6.62 7.95
C LYS A 241 -39.69 5.60 8.68
N VAL A 242 -38.39 5.51 8.35
CA VAL A 242 -37.46 4.61 9.07
C VAL A 242 -37.22 5.10 10.51
N SER A 243 -37.11 6.42 10.73
CA SER A 243 -36.98 6.99 12.08
C SER A 243 -38.25 6.79 12.94
N LEU A 244 -39.44 6.85 12.34
CA LEU A 244 -40.70 6.57 13.05
C LEU A 244 -40.88 5.07 13.35
N ALA A 245 -40.41 4.18 12.48
CA ALA A 245 -40.48 2.73 12.72
C ALA A 245 -39.53 2.29 13.85
N LEU A 246 -38.33 2.88 13.94
CA LEU A 246 -37.38 2.63 15.03
C LEU A 246 -37.82 3.22 16.38
N ALA A 247 -38.63 4.28 16.38
CA ALA A 247 -39.19 4.87 17.61
C ALA A 247 -40.41 4.11 18.16
N SER A 248 -41.05 3.29 17.35
CA SER A 248 -42.24 2.48 17.79
C SER A 248 -41.87 1.12 18.39
N GLU A 249 -40.63 0.63 18.21
CA GLU A 249 -40.19 -0.65 18.81
C GLU A 249 -39.55 -0.53 20.20
N THR A 250 -39.38 0.70 20.73
CA THR A 250 -38.77 0.93 22.05
C THR A 250 -39.80 1.16 23.19
N PHE A 251 -41.07 0.90 22.95
CA PHE A 251 -42.14 1.03 24.00
C PHE A 251 -42.95 -0.25 24.14
N TYR A 252 -42.34 -1.41 24.36
CA TYR A 252 -42.94 -2.59 24.99
C TYR A 252 -41.82 -3.53 25.48
N VAL A 253 -41.39 -3.34 26.71
CA VAL A 253 -41.15 -4.31 27.81
C VAL A 253 -40.72 -3.51 29.04
#